data_9d91275b0fc87232a0cff5d8e5408fda
#
_entry.id   9d91275b0fc87232a0cff5d8e5408fda
#
_cell.length_a   1.000
_cell.length_b   1.000
_cell.length_c   1.000
_cell.angle_alpha   90.00
_cell.angle_beta   90.00
_cell.angle_gamma   90.00
#
_symmetry.space_group_name_H-M   'P 1'
#
loop_
_entity.id
_entity.type
_entity.pdbx_description
1 polymer ?
#
loop_
_entity_poly.entity_id
_entity_poly.type
_entity_poly.pdbx_seq_one_letter_code
_entity_poly.pdbx_strand_id
1 'polypeptide(L)'
;MARIYSEMPIEDFRYSPATGFNTFFYGPPGAITGEALSRDQGSGTESFAYWAYAYNLIRECNYFIETLPEYQDNFTEEKVKNWLGEAYLIRGVAYFSLVKRYGGVPLVDKVLTEGASIEELTASVEELQIPRSSEEAVWDFVAADFNRAYENLPATNTRGRATKYAAAGFNSRAMLYAGSIAKYNTIELVEDGERIVGIPSGRASDYFKASYDAANLLEGNFQLYRNSWSAGNPEAQYQNFIDLFFDASSAENIFVKQYQVPESVHAYDSQNLPKQLSGSSSVASETNPTLDLVELYDGFEKNDEGTIKVFDDQGHYIMFDERMDIFANAEPRLRATVIFAGDELKGEAIDIRRGIYTGDSSMGIDPILPEGSTANYPSNVIVSSATAPQTPYALPNG
;
A
#
# COMPACT_ATOMS: atom_id res chain seq x y z
N MET A 1 -11.15 15.73 -14.55
CA MET A 1 -10.14 14.64 -14.55
C MET A 1 -9.09 14.81 -13.46
N ALA A 2 -8.34 15.90 -13.34
CA ALA A 2 -7.28 16.02 -12.32
C ALA A 2 -7.76 15.69 -10.89
N ARG A 3 -8.91 16.21 -10.47
CA ARG A 3 -9.51 15.91 -9.16
C ARG A 3 -9.86 14.42 -9.02
N ILE A 4 -10.43 13.82 -10.06
CA ILE A 4 -10.83 12.42 -10.05
C ILE A 4 -9.60 11.52 -9.84
N TYR A 5 -8.49 11.79 -10.53
CA TYR A 5 -7.24 11.05 -10.32
C TYR A 5 -6.68 11.20 -8.91
N SER A 6 -6.81 12.38 -8.30
CA SER A 6 -6.30 12.61 -6.96
C SER A 6 -7.03 11.80 -5.87
N GLU A 7 -8.27 11.40 -6.16
CA GLU A 7 -9.11 10.63 -5.24
C GLU A 7 -9.05 9.12 -5.50
N MET A 8 -8.34 8.68 -6.55
CA MET A 8 -8.20 7.27 -6.89
C MET A 8 -7.26 6.55 -5.90
N PRO A 9 -7.71 5.48 -5.23
CA PRO A 9 -6.87 4.72 -4.32
C PRO A 9 -5.94 3.80 -5.12
N ILE A 10 -4.69 4.19 -5.28
CA ILE A 10 -3.68 3.37 -5.96
C ILE A 10 -3.13 2.29 -5.04
N GLU A 11 -3.01 2.58 -3.75
CA GLU A 11 -2.57 1.65 -2.73
C GLU A 11 -3.62 1.47 -1.63
N ASP A 12 -3.88 0.22 -1.27
CA ASP A 12 -4.91 -0.11 -0.30
C ASP A 12 -4.40 -0.19 1.14
N PHE A 13 -3.12 -0.50 1.33
CA PHE A 13 -2.63 -0.95 2.63
C PHE A 13 -1.50 -0.11 3.21
N ARG A 14 -0.98 0.86 2.51
CA ARG A 14 0.02 1.74 3.05
C ARG A 14 -0.51 3.15 3.01
N TYR A 15 -0.03 4.04 2.37
CA TYR A 15 -0.47 5.42 2.35
C TYR A 15 -1.49 5.60 1.23
N SER A 16 -2.77 5.56 1.52
CA SER A 16 -3.75 6.00 0.55
C SER A 16 -3.65 7.53 0.41
N PRO A 17 -3.18 8.03 -0.72
CA PRO A 17 -3.13 9.46 -0.95
C PRO A 17 -4.52 10.11 -1.03
N ALA A 18 -5.55 9.27 -1.29
CA ALA A 18 -6.94 9.73 -1.31
C ALA A 18 -7.45 10.14 0.08
N THR A 19 -6.90 9.57 1.15
CA THR A 19 -7.25 9.95 2.51
C THR A 19 -6.38 11.08 3.05
N GLY A 20 -5.47 11.62 2.23
CA GLY A 20 -4.38 12.45 2.72
C GLY A 20 -3.50 11.64 3.68
N PHE A 21 -2.26 12.02 3.83
CA PHE A 21 -1.38 11.42 4.84
C PHE A 21 -1.82 11.77 6.27
N ASN A 22 -3.09 11.81 6.55
CA ASN A 22 -3.57 12.06 7.89
C ASN A 22 -3.60 10.75 8.69
N THR A 23 -2.51 10.01 8.59
CA THR A 23 -2.23 8.85 9.43
C THR A 23 -2.06 9.24 10.89
N PHE A 24 -1.91 10.54 11.17
CA PHE A 24 -1.76 11.07 12.51
C PHE A 24 -2.89 10.64 13.46
N PHE A 25 -4.11 10.52 12.96
CA PHE A 25 -5.24 10.11 13.80
C PHE A 25 -5.62 8.64 13.64
N TYR A 26 -5.13 7.99 12.60
CA TYR A 26 -5.74 6.74 12.18
C TYR A 26 -4.76 5.59 11.94
N GLY A 27 -3.49 5.82 12.08
CA GLY A 27 -2.46 4.82 11.82
C GLY A 27 -2.42 4.34 10.35
N PRO A 28 -1.31 3.87 9.87
CA PRO A 28 -1.26 3.27 8.54
C PRO A 28 -2.03 1.95 8.52
N PRO A 29 -2.75 1.62 7.44
CA PRO A 29 -3.41 0.33 7.29
C PRO A 29 -2.48 -0.87 7.53
N GLY A 30 -1.19 -0.74 7.26
CA GLY A 30 -0.19 -1.75 7.59
C GLY A 30 -0.13 -2.15 9.06
N ALA A 31 -0.55 -1.26 9.98
CA ALA A 31 -0.62 -1.57 11.41
C ALA A 31 -1.66 -2.64 11.79
N ILE A 32 -2.63 -2.89 10.91
CA ILE A 32 -3.65 -3.92 11.13
C ILE A 32 -3.44 -5.17 10.27
N THR A 33 -2.45 -5.16 9.39
CA THR A 33 -2.08 -6.32 8.58
C THR A 33 -0.91 -7.12 9.15
N GLY A 34 -0.30 -6.65 10.26
CA GLY A 34 0.87 -7.27 10.86
C GLY A 34 2.20 -6.90 10.21
N GLU A 35 2.21 -6.09 9.15
CA GLU A 35 3.44 -5.64 8.48
C GLU A 35 4.17 -4.56 9.27
N ALA A 36 3.41 -3.69 9.93
CA ALA A 36 3.96 -2.55 10.65
C ALA A 36 3.13 -2.20 11.89
N LEU A 37 3.76 -1.49 12.80
CA LEU A 37 3.10 -0.88 13.95
C LEU A 37 3.07 0.63 13.78
N SER A 38 1.94 1.24 14.10
CA SER A 38 1.86 2.70 14.22
C SER A 38 2.42 3.13 15.58
N ARG A 39 3.15 4.24 15.58
CA ARG A 39 3.59 4.88 16.81
C ARG A 39 2.44 5.16 17.76
N ASP A 40 1.37 5.73 17.24
CA ASP A 40 0.26 6.19 18.06
C ASP A 40 -0.69 5.09 18.50
N GLN A 41 -0.44 3.84 18.10
CA GLN A 41 -1.26 2.68 18.45
C GLN A 41 -2.75 2.99 18.46
N GLY A 42 -3.19 3.77 17.51
CA GLY A 42 -4.60 4.04 17.34
C GLY A 42 -5.30 2.70 17.34
N SER A 43 -6.29 2.55 18.18
CA SER A 43 -7.11 1.36 18.18
C SER A 43 -7.44 1.04 16.72
N GLY A 44 -7.10 -0.13 16.24
CA GLY A 44 -7.30 -0.56 14.85
C GLY A 44 -8.77 -0.65 14.42
N THR A 45 -9.56 0.27 14.89
CA THR A 45 -10.94 0.53 14.48
C THR A 45 -10.99 1.49 13.30
N GLU A 46 -9.86 1.69 12.63
CA GLU A 46 -9.94 2.43 11.43
C GLU A 46 -10.82 1.77 10.46
N SER A 47 -11.84 2.48 10.29
CA SER A 47 -12.75 2.19 9.24
C SER A 47 -11.96 2.26 7.93
N PHE A 48 -11.80 1.13 7.26
CA PHE A 48 -11.57 1.13 5.83
C PHE A 48 -12.73 1.80 5.07
N ALA A 49 -13.32 2.85 5.64
CA ALA A 49 -14.54 3.51 5.21
C ALA A 49 -14.30 4.24 3.91
N TYR A 50 -14.37 3.50 2.84
CA TYR A 50 -14.24 4.05 1.49
C TYR A 50 -15.58 4.22 0.79
N TRP A 51 -16.69 3.79 1.39
CA TRP A 51 -18.00 3.71 0.76
C TRP A 51 -18.48 5.04 0.16
N ALA A 52 -18.62 6.05 0.98
CA ALA A 52 -19.10 7.35 0.53
C ALA A 52 -18.17 8.01 -0.50
N TYR A 53 -16.88 7.89 -0.30
CA TYR A 53 -15.87 8.38 -1.23
C TYR A 53 -15.97 7.68 -2.59
N ALA A 54 -16.07 6.35 -2.59
CA ALA A 54 -16.18 5.57 -3.80
C ALA A 54 -17.41 5.95 -4.62
N TYR A 55 -18.59 6.03 -3.97
CA TYR A 55 -19.82 6.35 -4.71
C TYR A 55 -19.86 7.80 -5.22
N ASN A 56 -19.24 8.75 -4.51
CA ASN A 56 -19.05 10.09 -5.05
C ASN A 56 -18.18 10.06 -6.32
N LEU A 57 -17.07 9.31 -6.28
CA LEU A 57 -16.18 9.15 -7.42
C LEU A 57 -16.86 8.43 -8.59
N ILE A 58 -17.61 7.36 -8.31
CA ILE A 58 -18.40 6.61 -9.29
C ILE A 58 -19.42 7.55 -9.96
N ARG A 59 -20.13 8.36 -9.17
CA ARG A 59 -21.09 9.33 -9.70
C ARG A 59 -20.42 10.34 -10.65
N GLU A 60 -19.26 10.84 -10.29
CA GLU A 60 -18.50 11.76 -11.13
C GLU A 60 -18.04 11.09 -12.45
N CYS A 61 -17.61 9.83 -12.36
CA CYS A 61 -17.27 9.05 -13.56
C CYS A 61 -18.49 8.82 -14.45
N ASN A 62 -19.63 8.42 -13.88
CA ASN A 62 -20.86 8.22 -14.64
C ASN A 62 -21.31 9.48 -15.33
N TYR A 63 -21.33 10.60 -14.60
CA TYR A 63 -21.67 11.91 -15.18
C TYR A 63 -20.76 12.27 -16.37
N PHE A 64 -19.47 12.02 -16.22
CA PHE A 64 -18.51 12.29 -17.28
C PHE A 64 -18.71 11.38 -18.50
N ILE A 65 -18.94 10.08 -18.27
CA ILE A 65 -19.17 9.07 -19.32
C ILE A 65 -20.45 9.40 -20.10
N GLU A 66 -21.53 9.80 -19.43
CA GLU A 66 -22.79 10.16 -20.06
C GLU A 66 -22.72 11.51 -20.81
N THR A 67 -22.05 12.49 -20.23
CA THR A 67 -22.06 13.87 -20.75
C THR A 67 -21.03 14.10 -21.87
N LEU A 68 -19.85 13.49 -21.81
CA LEU A 68 -18.80 13.74 -22.79
C LEU A 68 -19.23 13.48 -24.24
N PRO A 69 -20.00 12.43 -24.57
CA PRO A 69 -20.48 12.20 -25.92
C PRO A 69 -21.33 13.35 -26.50
N GLU A 70 -22.07 14.09 -25.66
CA GLU A 70 -22.88 15.23 -26.09
C GLU A 70 -22.01 16.42 -26.60
N TYR A 71 -20.76 16.48 -26.15
CA TYR A 71 -19.80 17.53 -26.49
C TYR A 71 -18.65 17.05 -27.39
N GLN A 72 -18.71 15.80 -27.87
CA GLN A 72 -17.61 15.18 -28.60
C GLN A 72 -17.14 15.94 -29.82
N ASP A 73 -18.07 16.64 -30.53
CA ASP A 73 -17.78 17.40 -31.71
C ASP A 73 -16.83 18.60 -31.47
N ASN A 74 -16.65 18.99 -30.20
CA ASN A 74 -15.71 20.06 -29.81
C ASN A 74 -14.27 19.55 -29.64
N PHE A 75 -14.04 18.23 -29.74
CA PHE A 75 -12.75 17.59 -29.43
C PHE A 75 -12.35 16.63 -30.56
N THR A 76 -11.08 16.24 -30.59
CA THR A 76 -10.65 15.14 -31.46
C THR A 76 -11.12 13.80 -30.92
N GLU A 77 -11.41 12.85 -31.80
CA GLU A 77 -11.82 11.50 -31.44
C GLU A 77 -10.82 10.85 -30.45
N GLU A 78 -9.52 11.05 -30.66
CA GLU A 78 -8.45 10.56 -29.79
C GLU A 78 -8.58 11.10 -28.36
N LYS A 79 -8.87 12.40 -28.21
CA LYS A 79 -9.08 13.01 -26.89
C LYS A 79 -10.31 12.45 -26.20
N VAL A 80 -11.41 12.30 -26.92
CA VAL A 80 -12.66 11.75 -26.39
C VAL A 80 -12.42 10.31 -25.90
N LYS A 81 -11.80 9.47 -26.73
CA LYS A 81 -11.44 8.09 -26.34
C LYS A 81 -10.54 8.07 -25.10
N ASN A 82 -9.47 8.85 -25.10
CA ASN A 82 -8.56 8.91 -23.96
C ASN A 82 -9.30 9.28 -22.65
N TRP A 83 -10.15 10.30 -22.69
CA TRP A 83 -10.89 10.74 -21.51
C TRP A 83 -11.93 9.74 -21.05
N LEU A 84 -12.64 9.07 -21.97
CA LEU A 84 -13.54 7.98 -21.62
C LEU A 84 -12.77 6.81 -21.01
N GLY A 85 -11.63 6.45 -21.59
CA GLY A 85 -10.76 5.41 -21.04
C GLY A 85 -10.30 5.70 -19.61
N GLU A 86 -9.95 6.96 -19.33
CA GLU A 86 -9.60 7.38 -17.97
C GLU A 86 -10.79 7.27 -17.00
N ALA A 87 -11.98 7.68 -17.43
CA ALA A 87 -13.18 7.60 -16.60
C ALA A 87 -13.54 6.13 -16.27
N TYR A 88 -13.46 5.23 -17.25
CA TYR A 88 -13.66 3.80 -17.01
C TYR A 88 -12.59 3.21 -16.08
N LEU A 89 -11.32 3.57 -16.25
CA LEU A 89 -10.25 3.13 -15.36
C LEU A 89 -10.54 3.53 -13.92
N ILE A 90 -10.87 4.80 -13.71
CA ILE A 90 -11.09 5.35 -12.36
C ILE A 90 -12.31 4.69 -11.70
N ARG A 91 -13.40 4.49 -12.46
CA ARG A 91 -14.59 3.81 -11.97
C ARG A 91 -14.30 2.33 -11.64
N GLY A 92 -13.56 1.64 -12.49
CA GLY A 92 -13.09 0.29 -12.24
C GLY A 92 -12.26 0.18 -10.96
N VAL A 93 -11.32 1.11 -10.72
CA VAL A 93 -10.52 1.15 -9.48
C VAL A 93 -11.40 1.44 -8.26
N ALA A 94 -12.39 2.32 -8.37
CA ALA A 94 -13.32 2.59 -7.27
C ALA A 94 -14.12 1.35 -6.88
N TYR A 95 -14.69 0.63 -7.86
CA TYR A 95 -15.38 -0.63 -7.62
C TYR A 95 -14.45 -1.75 -7.16
N PHE A 96 -13.24 -1.85 -7.68
CA PHE A 96 -12.22 -2.78 -7.19
C PHE A 96 -11.92 -2.54 -5.70
N SER A 97 -11.80 -1.29 -5.29
CA SER A 97 -11.59 -0.94 -3.88
C SER A 97 -12.82 -1.24 -3.01
N LEU A 98 -14.03 -1.05 -3.53
CA LEU A 98 -15.26 -1.40 -2.82
C LEU A 98 -15.39 -2.93 -2.62
N VAL A 99 -15.26 -3.70 -3.69
CA VAL A 99 -15.50 -5.15 -3.64
C VAL A 99 -14.52 -5.87 -2.73
N LYS A 100 -13.26 -5.45 -2.70
CA LYS A 100 -12.26 -5.99 -1.77
C LYS A 100 -12.61 -5.78 -0.29
N ARG A 101 -13.36 -4.73 0.02
CA ARG A 101 -13.69 -4.36 1.40
C ARG A 101 -15.05 -4.87 1.84
N TYR A 102 -15.98 -4.90 0.92
CA TYR A 102 -17.39 -5.09 1.25
C TYR A 102 -18.03 -6.30 0.56
N GLY A 103 -17.29 -7.01 -0.31
CA GLY A 103 -17.88 -8.03 -1.18
C GLY A 103 -18.80 -7.41 -2.24
N GLY A 104 -19.95 -8.00 -2.48
CA GLY A 104 -20.95 -7.42 -3.38
C GLY A 104 -21.44 -6.06 -2.88
N VAL A 105 -21.63 -5.13 -3.79
CA VAL A 105 -22.08 -3.76 -3.52
C VAL A 105 -23.08 -3.32 -4.59
N PRO A 106 -23.89 -2.27 -4.37
CA PRO A 106 -24.75 -1.73 -5.42
C PRO A 106 -23.96 -1.36 -6.68
N LEU A 107 -24.36 -1.87 -7.83
CA LEU A 107 -23.80 -1.49 -9.12
C LEU A 107 -24.58 -0.30 -9.68
N VAL A 108 -23.91 0.85 -9.79
CA VAL A 108 -24.46 2.10 -10.30
C VAL A 108 -23.63 2.54 -11.51
N ASP A 109 -24.13 2.33 -12.69
CA ASP A 109 -23.45 2.63 -13.96
C ASP A 109 -23.99 3.87 -14.67
N LYS A 110 -24.95 4.56 -14.06
CA LYS A 110 -25.61 5.78 -14.55
C LYS A 110 -25.66 6.86 -13.49
N VAL A 111 -25.94 8.09 -13.91
CA VAL A 111 -26.21 9.19 -12.99
C VAL A 111 -27.61 9.02 -12.39
N LEU A 112 -27.66 8.91 -11.07
CA LEU A 112 -28.92 8.95 -10.34
C LEU A 112 -29.29 10.41 -10.05
N THR A 113 -30.52 10.79 -10.41
CA THR A 113 -31.04 12.14 -10.19
C THR A 113 -32.18 12.09 -9.19
N GLU A 114 -32.16 12.98 -8.23
CA GLU A 114 -33.29 13.20 -7.35
C GLU A 114 -34.35 14.01 -8.07
N GLY A 115 -35.64 13.73 -7.80
CA GLY A 115 -36.75 14.52 -8.32
C GLY A 115 -36.70 15.95 -7.80
N ALA A 116 -37.10 16.91 -8.65
CA ALA A 116 -37.12 18.33 -8.31
C ALA A 116 -38.33 18.73 -7.45
N SER A 117 -39.35 17.87 -7.34
CA SER A 117 -40.54 18.04 -6.49
C SER A 117 -40.69 16.89 -5.51
N ILE A 118 -41.50 17.07 -4.47
CA ILE A 118 -41.81 16.01 -3.48
C ILE A 118 -42.44 14.78 -4.15
N GLU A 119 -43.26 14.98 -5.16
CA GLU A 119 -43.90 13.90 -5.92
C GLU A 119 -42.88 13.12 -6.75
N GLU A 120 -41.98 13.84 -7.46
CA GLU A 120 -40.90 13.22 -8.24
C GLU A 120 -39.87 12.52 -7.33
N LEU A 121 -39.54 13.14 -6.18
CA LEU A 121 -38.66 12.54 -5.18
C LEU A 121 -39.25 11.25 -4.62
N THR A 122 -40.59 11.26 -4.31
CA THR A 122 -41.28 10.07 -3.83
C THR A 122 -41.30 8.97 -4.87
N ALA A 123 -41.49 9.32 -6.14
CA ALA A 123 -41.47 8.35 -7.24
C ALA A 123 -40.06 7.77 -7.51
N SER A 124 -39.02 8.57 -7.26
CA SER A 124 -37.61 8.13 -7.46
C SER A 124 -37.04 7.33 -6.30
N VAL A 125 -37.71 7.27 -5.13
CA VAL A 125 -37.19 6.56 -3.95
C VAL A 125 -36.87 5.09 -4.26
N GLU A 126 -37.71 4.38 -4.99
CA GLU A 126 -37.48 2.98 -5.33
C GLU A 126 -36.27 2.81 -6.28
N GLU A 127 -36.08 3.75 -7.22
CA GLU A 127 -34.91 3.74 -8.13
C GLU A 127 -33.61 4.09 -7.41
N LEU A 128 -33.67 4.85 -6.33
CA LEU A 128 -32.51 5.25 -5.52
C LEU A 128 -32.11 4.17 -4.51
N GLN A 129 -33.01 3.24 -4.17
CA GLN A 129 -32.74 2.11 -3.28
C GLN A 129 -32.19 0.91 -4.05
N ILE A 130 -30.99 1.05 -4.61
CA ILE A 130 -30.32 -0.01 -5.36
C ILE A 130 -29.80 -1.06 -4.37
N PRO A 131 -30.25 -2.33 -4.49
CA PRO A 131 -29.77 -3.41 -3.62
C PRO A 131 -28.29 -3.74 -3.93
N ARG A 132 -27.67 -4.48 -3.04
CA ARG A 132 -26.34 -5.04 -3.30
C ARG A 132 -26.43 -6.09 -4.40
N SER A 133 -25.46 -6.05 -5.30
CA SER A 133 -25.23 -7.09 -6.29
C SER A 133 -24.38 -8.20 -5.71
N SER A 134 -24.36 -9.36 -6.35
CA SER A 134 -23.45 -10.43 -5.95
C SER A 134 -21.97 -9.97 -6.06
N GLU A 135 -21.11 -10.54 -5.23
CA GLU A 135 -19.68 -10.25 -5.29
C GLU A 135 -19.11 -10.57 -6.68
N GLU A 136 -19.53 -11.70 -7.27
CA GLU A 136 -19.18 -12.09 -8.64
C GLU A 136 -19.52 -11.00 -9.66
N ALA A 137 -20.75 -10.49 -9.62
CA ALA A 137 -21.21 -9.46 -10.55
C ALA A 137 -20.37 -8.16 -10.43
N VAL A 138 -19.94 -7.81 -9.24
CA VAL A 138 -19.07 -6.63 -9.04
C VAL A 138 -17.68 -6.87 -9.62
N TRP A 139 -17.11 -8.06 -9.46
CA TRP A 139 -15.82 -8.39 -10.09
C TRP A 139 -15.90 -8.40 -11.61
N ASP A 140 -16.98 -8.93 -12.17
CA ASP A 140 -17.22 -8.91 -13.63
C ASP A 140 -17.39 -7.47 -14.15
N PHE A 141 -18.05 -6.59 -13.39
CA PHE A 141 -18.17 -5.17 -13.73
C PHE A 141 -16.82 -4.47 -13.71
N VAL A 142 -15.98 -4.74 -12.71
CA VAL A 142 -14.61 -4.22 -12.62
C VAL A 142 -13.79 -4.63 -13.85
N ALA A 143 -13.85 -5.89 -14.24
CA ALA A 143 -13.17 -6.39 -15.43
C ALA A 143 -13.67 -5.69 -16.71
N ALA A 144 -14.98 -5.50 -16.83
CA ALA A 144 -15.58 -4.82 -17.97
C ALA A 144 -15.09 -3.36 -18.09
N ASP A 145 -15.02 -2.63 -16.98
CA ASP A 145 -14.53 -1.26 -16.98
C ASP A 145 -13.04 -1.18 -17.32
N PHE A 146 -12.21 -2.08 -16.79
CA PHE A 146 -10.79 -2.12 -17.17
C PHE A 146 -10.58 -2.49 -18.64
N ASN A 147 -11.41 -3.38 -19.21
CA ASN A 147 -11.35 -3.69 -20.63
C ASN A 147 -11.77 -2.49 -21.49
N ARG A 148 -12.84 -1.78 -21.13
CA ARG A 148 -13.22 -0.52 -21.81
C ARG A 148 -12.12 0.52 -21.71
N ALA A 149 -11.47 0.62 -20.55
CA ALA A 149 -10.33 1.50 -20.37
C ALA A 149 -9.17 1.12 -21.29
N TYR A 150 -8.83 -0.17 -21.37
CA TYR A 150 -7.78 -0.66 -22.27
C TYR A 150 -8.03 -0.33 -23.74
N GLU A 151 -9.26 -0.49 -24.19
CA GLU A 151 -9.67 -0.23 -25.58
C GLU A 151 -9.62 1.26 -25.95
N ASN A 152 -9.84 2.16 -24.98
CA ASN A 152 -9.94 3.59 -25.22
C ASN A 152 -8.65 4.36 -24.89
N LEU A 153 -7.82 3.86 -23.98
CA LEU A 153 -6.60 4.53 -23.57
C LEU A 153 -5.47 4.38 -24.59
N PRO A 154 -4.62 5.40 -24.75
CA PRO A 154 -3.44 5.32 -25.61
C PRO A 154 -2.37 4.42 -25.00
N ALA A 155 -1.43 3.95 -25.83
CA ALA A 155 -0.25 3.21 -25.38
C ALA A 155 0.74 4.11 -24.61
N THR A 156 0.78 5.39 -24.92
CA THR A 156 1.62 6.39 -24.25
C THR A 156 0.78 7.60 -23.86
N ASN A 157 1.05 8.17 -22.71
CA ASN A 157 0.33 9.35 -22.22
C ASN A 157 1.29 10.27 -21.44
N THR A 158 0.83 11.46 -21.08
CA THR A 158 1.55 12.31 -20.13
C THR A 158 1.76 11.55 -18.83
N ARG A 159 2.95 11.63 -18.27
CA ARG A 159 3.27 10.96 -16.99
C ARG A 159 2.24 11.32 -15.92
N GLY A 160 1.81 10.32 -15.14
CA GLY A 160 0.75 10.46 -14.15
C GLY A 160 -0.66 10.32 -14.73
N ARG A 161 -0.80 10.26 -16.05
CA ARG A 161 -2.06 9.89 -16.71
C ARG A 161 -2.04 8.43 -17.15
N ALA A 162 -3.22 7.83 -17.18
CA ALA A 162 -3.34 6.42 -17.49
C ALA A 162 -3.00 6.10 -18.95
N THR A 163 -2.41 4.94 -19.14
CA THR A 163 -2.25 4.29 -20.43
C THR A 163 -3.07 3.01 -20.46
N LYS A 164 -3.26 2.42 -21.64
CA LYS A 164 -3.91 1.11 -21.74
C LYS A 164 -3.20 0.04 -20.89
N TYR A 165 -1.91 0.18 -20.69
CA TYR A 165 -1.13 -0.74 -19.86
C TYR A 165 -1.46 -0.61 -18.37
N ALA A 166 -1.80 0.58 -17.90
CA ALA A 166 -2.31 0.76 -16.54
C ALA A 166 -3.63 -0.02 -16.35
N ALA A 167 -4.54 0.07 -17.32
CA ALA A 167 -5.78 -0.68 -17.29
C ALA A 167 -5.54 -2.21 -17.29
N ALA A 168 -4.63 -2.70 -18.13
CA ALA A 168 -4.25 -4.12 -18.16
C ALA A 168 -3.65 -4.58 -16.83
N GLY A 169 -2.75 -3.80 -16.22
CA GLY A 169 -2.14 -4.11 -14.93
C GLY A 169 -3.17 -4.16 -13.78
N PHE A 170 -4.10 -3.20 -13.75
CA PHE A 170 -5.21 -3.24 -12.78
C PHE A 170 -6.15 -4.41 -13.01
N ASN A 171 -6.46 -4.74 -14.28
CA ASN A 171 -7.31 -5.87 -14.61
C ASN A 171 -6.66 -7.20 -14.19
N SER A 172 -5.37 -7.38 -14.48
CA SER A 172 -4.62 -8.55 -14.04
C SER A 172 -4.69 -8.72 -12.53
N ARG A 173 -4.45 -7.66 -11.76
CA ARG A 173 -4.54 -7.67 -10.30
C ARG A 173 -5.96 -8.00 -9.82
N ALA A 174 -6.97 -7.34 -10.36
CA ALA A 174 -8.36 -7.54 -9.96
C ALA A 174 -8.81 -8.98 -10.21
N MET A 175 -8.50 -9.53 -11.37
CA MET A 175 -8.87 -10.90 -11.73
C MET A 175 -8.11 -11.95 -10.91
N LEU A 176 -6.88 -11.65 -10.47
CA LEU A 176 -6.14 -12.49 -9.53
C LEU A 176 -6.86 -12.56 -8.16
N TYR A 177 -7.35 -11.42 -7.67
CA TYR A 177 -8.16 -11.38 -6.44
C TYR A 177 -9.45 -12.19 -6.59
N ALA A 178 -10.22 -11.95 -7.65
CA ALA A 178 -11.46 -12.66 -7.91
C ALA A 178 -11.24 -14.19 -8.01
N GLY A 179 -10.20 -14.61 -8.73
CA GLY A 179 -9.83 -16.02 -8.84
C GLY A 179 -9.42 -16.64 -7.51
N SER A 180 -8.69 -15.88 -6.69
CA SER A 180 -8.28 -16.33 -5.36
C SER A 180 -9.47 -16.46 -4.42
N ILE A 181 -10.39 -15.50 -4.43
CA ILE A 181 -11.65 -15.58 -3.67
C ILE A 181 -12.45 -16.80 -4.12
N ALA A 182 -12.67 -16.97 -5.42
CA ALA A 182 -13.41 -18.12 -5.96
C ALA A 182 -12.78 -19.47 -5.54
N LYS A 183 -11.44 -19.53 -5.47
CA LYS A 183 -10.73 -20.78 -5.19
C LYS A 183 -10.59 -21.09 -3.70
N TYR A 184 -10.36 -20.09 -2.87
CA TYR A 184 -9.90 -20.29 -1.50
C TYR A 184 -10.87 -19.78 -0.43
N ASN A 185 -11.83 -18.92 -0.79
CA ASN A 185 -12.77 -18.39 0.18
C ASN A 185 -13.76 -19.48 0.64
N THR A 186 -13.90 -19.61 1.95
CA THR A 186 -14.83 -20.54 2.59
C THR A 186 -16.04 -19.84 3.22
N ILE A 187 -16.08 -18.50 3.15
CA ILE A 187 -17.15 -17.69 3.72
C ILE A 187 -18.15 -17.36 2.62
N GLU A 188 -19.41 -17.62 2.89
CA GLU A 188 -20.51 -17.28 2.00
C GLU A 188 -21.58 -16.52 2.78
N LEU A 189 -22.01 -15.39 2.21
CA LEU A 189 -23.15 -14.64 2.72
C LEU A 189 -24.13 -14.36 1.59
N VAL A 190 -25.37 -14.77 1.76
CA VAL A 190 -26.46 -14.54 0.82
C VAL A 190 -27.46 -13.58 1.44
N GLU A 191 -27.81 -12.52 0.74
CA GLU A 191 -28.79 -11.52 1.12
C GLU A 191 -29.74 -11.31 -0.08
N ASP A 192 -31.05 -11.38 0.15
CA ASP A 192 -32.09 -11.23 -0.88
C ASP A 192 -31.90 -12.12 -2.13
N GLY A 193 -31.27 -13.28 -1.96
CA GLY A 193 -30.99 -14.22 -3.04
C GLY A 193 -29.65 -13.97 -3.78
N GLU A 194 -28.99 -12.87 -3.49
CA GLU A 194 -27.67 -12.54 -4.05
C GLU A 194 -26.54 -13.00 -3.11
N ARG A 195 -25.52 -13.63 -3.68
CA ARG A 195 -24.30 -14.00 -2.93
C ARG A 195 -23.40 -12.77 -2.80
N ILE A 196 -23.60 -12.02 -1.73
CA ILE A 196 -22.87 -10.77 -1.48
C ILE A 196 -21.45 -10.99 -0.92
N VAL A 197 -21.14 -12.19 -0.41
CA VAL A 197 -19.78 -12.62 -0.07
C VAL A 197 -19.55 -14.01 -0.62
N GLY A 198 -18.42 -14.18 -1.28
CA GLY A 198 -18.02 -15.43 -1.92
C GLY A 198 -18.38 -15.49 -3.40
N ILE A 199 -17.55 -16.17 -4.14
CA ILE A 199 -17.69 -16.44 -5.58
C ILE A 199 -17.79 -17.94 -5.78
N PRO A 200 -18.63 -18.44 -6.71
CA PRO A 200 -18.66 -19.86 -7.03
C PRO A 200 -17.28 -20.38 -7.44
N SER A 201 -16.83 -21.48 -6.86
CA SER A 201 -15.48 -22.04 -7.10
C SER A 201 -15.23 -22.42 -8.57
N GLY A 202 -16.30 -22.73 -9.32
CA GLY A 202 -16.19 -22.99 -10.75
C GLY A 202 -15.70 -21.82 -11.59
N ARG A 203 -15.77 -20.58 -11.07
CA ARG A 203 -15.28 -19.36 -11.75
C ARG A 203 -13.77 -19.11 -11.60
N ALA A 204 -13.12 -19.85 -10.70
CA ALA A 204 -11.71 -19.58 -10.37
C ALA A 204 -10.78 -19.63 -11.58
N SER A 205 -10.93 -20.66 -12.43
CA SER A 205 -10.08 -20.82 -13.62
C SER A 205 -10.27 -19.70 -14.63
N ASP A 206 -11.51 -19.20 -14.79
CA ASP A 206 -11.81 -18.13 -15.73
C ASP A 206 -11.16 -16.82 -15.28
N TYR A 207 -11.24 -16.50 -13.99
CA TYR A 207 -10.61 -15.31 -13.42
C TYR A 207 -9.08 -15.39 -13.46
N PHE A 208 -8.48 -16.54 -13.13
CA PHE A 208 -7.03 -16.70 -13.25
C PHE A 208 -6.57 -16.58 -14.71
N LYS A 209 -7.37 -17.12 -15.66
CA LYS A 209 -7.07 -16.96 -17.08
C LYS A 209 -7.17 -15.49 -17.50
N ALA A 210 -8.20 -14.77 -17.08
CA ALA A 210 -8.37 -13.35 -17.36
C ALA A 210 -7.20 -12.51 -16.77
N SER A 211 -6.77 -12.85 -15.56
CA SER A 211 -5.59 -12.23 -14.93
C SER A 211 -4.31 -12.45 -15.77
N TYR A 212 -4.08 -13.69 -16.20
CA TYR A 212 -2.93 -14.04 -17.03
C TYR A 212 -2.97 -13.35 -18.40
N ASP A 213 -4.12 -13.38 -19.06
CA ASP A 213 -4.29 -12.73 -20.36
C ASP A 213 -4.05 -11.22 -20.29
N ALA A 214 -4.54 -10.57 -19.22
CA ALA A 214 -4.30 -9.14 -18.99
C ALA A 214 -2.82 -8.83 -18.71
N ALA A 215 -2.13 -9.70 -17.95
CA ALA A 215 -0.69 -9.55 -17.72
C ALA A 215 0.12 -9.66 -19.01
N ASN A 216 -0.25 -10.59 -19.91
CA ASN A 216 0.43 -10.77 -21.20
C ASN A 216 0.37 -9.54 -22.11
N LEU A 217 -0.63 -8.65 -21.92
CA LEU A 217 -0.71 -7.39 -22.66
C LEU A 217 0.44 -6.41 -22.31
N LEU A 218 1.13 -6.65 -21.21
CA LEU A 218 2.28 -5.86 -20.76
C LEU A 218 3.60 -6.37 -21.33
N GLU A 219 3.63 -7.61 -21.83
CA GLU A 219 4.85 -8.25 -22.28
C GLU A 219 5.50 -7.46 -23.43
N GLY A 220 6.81 -7.29 -23.34
CA GLY A 220 7.60 -6.53 -24.29
C GLY A 220 7.51 -5.01 -24.20
N ASN A 221 6.61 -4.46 -23.33
CA ASN A 221 6.45 -3.03 -23.15
C ASN A 221 7.12 -2.52 -21.86
N PHE A 222 7.40 -3.39 -20.92
CA PHE A 222 8.03 -3.08 -19.64
C PHE A 222 9.17 -4.06 -19.38
N GLN A 223 10.08 -3.66 -18.51
CA GLN A 223 11.21 -4.51 -18.10
C GLN A 223 11.62 -4.14 -16.68
N LEU A 224 12.16 -5.11 -15.96
CA LEU A 224 12.66 -4.88 -14.62
C LEU A 224 13.77 -3.82 -14.62
N TYR A 225 13.73 -2.93 -13.65
CA TYR A 225 14.74 -1.91 -13.43
C TYR A 225 16.08 -2.56 -13.03
N ARG A 226 17.10 -2.35 -13.82
CA ARG A 226 18.44 -2.95 -13.59
C ARG A 226 19.59 -1.99 -13.91
N ASN A 227 19.37 -0.69 -13.75
CA ASN A 227 20.37 0.30 -14.14
C ASN A 227 21.66 0.21 -13.31
N SER A 228 21.52 -0.04 -12.00
CA SER A 228 22.65 -0.23 -11.07
C SER A 228 22.85 -1.69 -10.67
N TRP A 229 22.01 -2.61 -11.12
CA TRP A 229 22.01 -3.99 -10.66
C TRP A 229 23.20 -4.80 -11.19
N SER A 230 23.86 -5.55 -10.31
CA SER A 230 24.93 -6.49 -10.68
C SER A 230 24.78 -7.80 -9.91
N ALA A 231 24.90 -8.93 -10.64
CA ALA A 231 24.82 -10.24 -10.04
C ALA A 231 25.99 -10.46 -9.05
N GLY A 232 25.67 -11.00 -7.87
CA GLY A 232 26.67 -11.28 -6.83
C GLY A 232 27.23 -10.04 -6.14
N ASN A 233 26.69 -8.85 -6.38
CA ASN A 233 27.06 -7.63 -5.71
C ASN A 233 25.87 -7.06 -4.89
N PRO A 234 25.75 -7.40 -3.58
CA PRO A 234 24.65 -6.96 -2.74
C PRO A 234 24.47 -5.44 -2.67
N GLU A 235 25.57 -4.68 -2.68
CA GLU A 235 25.51 -3.22 -2.62
C GLU A 235 24.92 -2.62 -3.90
N ALA A 236 25.32 -3.14 -5.06
CA ALA A 236 24.73 -2.74 -6.33
C ALA A 236 23.23 -3.11 -6.43
N GLN A 237 22.84 -4.25 -5.85
CA GLN A 237 21.44 -4.68 -5.80
C GLN A 237 20.62 -3.81 -4.84
N TYR A 238 21.17 -3.44 -3.68
CA TYR A 238 20.60 -2.50 -2.73
C TYR A 238 20.36 -1.14 -3.39
N GLN A 239 21.40 -0.57 -4.00
CA GLN A 239 21.28 0.72 -4.67
C GLN A 239 20.27 0.69 -5.81
N ASN A 240 20.26 -0.39 -6.61
CA ASN A 240 19.29 -0.57 -7.71
C ASN A 240 17.84 -0.57 -7.21
N PHE A 241 17.57 -1.19 -6.06
CA PHE A 241 16.22 -1.22 -5.51
C PHE A 241 15.78 0.16 -5.01
N ILE A 242 16.68 0.95 -4.44
CA ILE A 242 16.41 2.33 -4.05
C ILE A 242 16.17 3.21 -5.30
N ASP A 243 17.07 3.14 -6.27
CA ASP A 243 17.02 3.95 -7.49
C ASP A 243 15.72 3.74 -8.27
N LEU A 244 15.14 2.53 -8.26
CA LEU A 244 13.87 2.22 -8.88
C LEU A 244 12.76 3.20 -8.46
N PHE A 245 12.70 3.58 -7.18
CA PHE A 245 11.65 4.47 -6.67
C PHE A 245 11.94 5.95 -6.93
N PHE A 246 13.19 6.30 -7.19
CA PHE A 246 13.60 7.68 -7.47
C PHE A 246 13.75 7.96 -8.97
N ASP A 247 13.93 6.94 -9.81
CA ASP A 247 14.04 7.12 -11.24
C ASP A 247 12.67 7.33 -11.88
N ALA A 248 12.41 8.60 -12.17
CA ALA A 248 11.19 8.98 -12.87
C ALA A 248 11.04 8.35 -14.26
N SER A 249 12.11 7.92 -14.88
CA SER A 249 12.13 7.33 -16.22
C SER A 249 12.15 5.80 -16.23
N SER A 250 12.01 5.17 -15.05
CA SER A 250 12.07 3.72 -14.92
C SER A 250 11.11 3.00 -15.87
N ALA A 251 11.67 2.08 -16.66
CA ALA A 251 10.89 1.25 -17.58
C ALA A 251 10.05 0.16 -16.88
N GLU A 252 10.18 0.01 -15.56
CA GLU A 252 9.35 -0.86 -14.73
C GLU A 252 8.03 -0.20 -14.33
N ASN A 253 7.98 1.15 -14.37
CA ASN A 253 6.81 1.90 -13.94
C ASN A 253 5.66 1.82 -14.97
N ILE A 254 4.60 1.11 -14.64
CA ILE A 254 3.38 1.00 -15.48
C ILE A 254 2.48 2.22 -15.27
N PHE A 255 2.27 2.60 -14.02
CA PHE A 255 1.45 3.75 -13.63
C PHE A 255 1.94 4.35 -12.33
N VAL A 256 2.09 5.67 -12.26
CA VAL A 256 2.63 6.36 -11.11
C VAL A 256 1.77 7.54 -10.70
N LYS A 257 1.60 7.75 -9.40
CA LYS A 257 1.13 9.00 -8.86
C LYS A 257 2.31 9.94 -8.68
N GLN A 258 2.23 11.12 -9.27
CA GLN A 258 3.30 12.11 -9.17
C GLN A 258 3.09 13.01 -7.96
N TYR A 259 4.20 13.31 -7.30
CA TYR A 259 4.30 14.37 -6.32
C TYR A 259 5.28 15.42 -6.81
N GLN A 260 5.03 16.68 -6.50
CA GLN A 260 5.83 17.81 -6.93
C GLN A 260 5.73 18.95 -5.92
N VAL A 261 6.86 19.50 -5.55
CA VAL A 261 6.94 20.70 -4.71
C VAL A 261 6.76 21.93 -5.60
N PRO A 262 5.93 22.91 -5.19
CA PRO A 262 5.10 22.96 -3.98
C PRO A 262 3.65 22.48 -4.20
N GLU A 263 3.24 22.11 -5.43
CA GLU A 263 1.85 21.97 -5.83
C GLU A 263 1.18 20.71 -5.31
N SER A 264 1.93 19.64 -5.15
CA SER A 264 1.43 18.33 -4.70
C SER A 264 2.50 17.63 -3.89
N VAL A 265 2.54 17.92 -2.60
CA VAL A 265 3.49 17.33 -1.66
C VAL A 265 2.85 16.23 -0.84
N HIS A 266 3.68 15.41 -0.22
CA HIS A 266 3.28 14.44 0.79
C HIS A 266 4.09 14.65 2.08
N ALA A 267 3.58 14.14 3.18
CA ALA A 267 4.19 14.29 4.50
C ALA A 267 5.02 13.05 4.91
N TYR A 268 5.43 12.21 3.97
CA TYR A 268 6.10 10.94 4.27
C TYR A 268 7.31 11.12 5.18
N ASP A 269 8.24 11.98 4.81
CA ASP A 269 9.45 12.22 5.57
C ASP A 269 9.17 12.73 6.98
N SER A 270 8.29 13.73 7.10
CA SER A 270 7.98 14.31 8.42
C SER A 270 7.30 13.32 9.37
N GLN A 271 6.63 12.33 8.84
CA GLN A 271 5.89 11.33 9.63
C GLN A 271 6.71 10.06 9.89
N ASN A 272 7.52 9.63 8.92
CA ASN A 272 8.17 8.31 8.98
C ASN A 272 9.67 8.32 9.23
N LEU A 273 10.34 9.47 9.11
CA LEU A 273 11.75 9.54 9.49
C LEU A 273 11.94 9.14 10.95
N PRO A 274 13.07 8.47 11.27
CA PRO A 274 13.48 8.30 12.66
C PRO A 274 13.49 9.63 13.41
N LYS A 275 13.12 9.62 14.66
CA LYS A 275 13.07 10.82 15.50
C LYS A 275 14.36 11.65 15.45
N GLN A 276 15.48 10.99 15.32
CA GLN A 276 16.80 11.61 15.17
C GLN A 276 16.85 12.61 14.00
N LEU A 277 16.13 12.32 12.91
CA LEU A 277 16.12 13.13 11.69
C LEU A 277 14.87 14.01 11.54
N SER A 278 13.85 13.80 12.37
CA SER A 278 12.54 14.41 12.12
C SER A 278 12.47 15.89 12.52
N GLY A 279 13.40 16.44 13.22
CA GLY A 279 13.35 17.83 13.69
C GLY A 279 12.12 18.22 14.52
N SER A 280 11.17 17.29 14.70
CA SER A 280 9.93 17.46 15.47
C SER A 280 9.83 16.40 16.55
N SER A 281 9.42 16.81 17.74
CA SER A 281 9.17 15.89 18.84
C SER A 281 7.78 15.22 18.78
N SER A 282 6.90 15.74 17.94
CA SER A 282 5.49 15.32 17.92
C SER A 282 5.11 14.41 16.75
N VAL A 283 5.94 14.35 15.71
CA VAL A 283 5.72 13.49 14.53
C VAL A 283 7.03 12.86 14.13
N ALA A 284 7.11 11.57 14.13
CA ALA A 284 8.24 10.77 13.64
C ALA A 284 7.89 9.29 13.78
N SER A 285 8.52 8.43 13.00
CA SER A 285 8.41 6.97 13.13
C SER A 285 6.96 6.46 13.20
N GLU A 286 6.08 7.00 12.35
CA GLU A 286 4.67 6.56 12.31
C GLU A 286 4.52 5.12 11.84
N THR A 287 5.43 4.65 11.00
CA THR A 287 5.42 3.28 10.50
C THR A 287 6.66 2.55 10.96
N ASN A 288 6.49 1.60 11.85
CA ASN A 288 7.57 0.76 12.34
C ASN A 288 7.33 -0.67 11.82
N PRO A 289 8.22 -1.21 10.98
CA PRO A 289 8.12 -2.60 10.52
C PRO A 289 8.07 -3.55 11.71
N THR A 290 7.24 -4.57 11.62
CA THR A 290 7.23 -5.64 12.62
C THR A 290 8.42 -6.56 12.41
N LEU A 291 8.81 -7.28 13.45
CA LEU A 291 9.82 -8.33 13.34
C LEU A 291 9.33 -9.44 12.41
N ASP A 292 8.05 -9.78 12.45
CA ASP A 292 7.44 -10.77 11.54
C ASP A 292 7.68 -10.41 10.07
N LEU A 293 7.57 -9.11 9.70
CA LEU A 293 7.90 -8.67 8.35
C LEU A 293 9.39 -8.86 8.04
N VAL A 294 10.28 -8.50 8.97
CA VAL A 294 11.73 -8.67 8.79
C VAL A 294 12.08 -10.14 8.60
N GLU A 295 11.46 -11.01 9.35
CA GLU A 295 11.68 -12.47 9.31
C GLU A 295 11.21 -13.15 8.02
N LEU A 296 10.40 -12.47 7.19
CA LEU A 296 10.05 -12.96 5.86
C LEU A 296 11.20 -12.87 4.85
N TYR A 297 12.17 -12.00 5.11
CA TYR A 297 13.33 -11.84 4.23
C TYR A 297 14.39 -12.92 4.50
N ASP A 298 15.36 -13.04 3.58
CA ASP A 298 16.44 -14.01 3.67
C ASP A 298 17.80 -13.36 4.03
N GLY A 299 18.79 -14.22 4.32
CA GLY A 299 20.18 -13.82 4.47
C GLY A 299 20.65 -13.58 5.90
N PHE A 300 19.89 -13.99 6.90
CA PHE A 300 20.30 -14.05 8.32
C PHE A 300 19.88 -15.39 8.95
N GLU A 301 20.50 -15.74 10.06
CA GLU A 301 20.24 -17.02 10.73
C GLU A 301 18.85 -17.04 11.37
N LYS A 302 18.12 -18.11 11.12
CA LYS A 302 16.80 -18.38 11.69
C LYS A 302 16.84 -19.67 12.52
N ASN A 303 16.00 -19.73 13.53
CA ASN A 303 15.75 -20.95 14.27
C ASN A 303 14.78 -21.89 13.50
N ASP A 304 14.47 -23.04 14.06
CA ASP A 304 13.57 -24.03 13.46
C ASP A 304 12.12 -23.52 13.27
N GLU A 305 11.76 -22.47 13.99
CA GLU A 305 10.44 -21.81 13.92
C GLU A 305 10.40 -20.74 12.82
N GLY A 306 11.55 -20.45 12.18
CA GLY A 306 11.67 -19.44 11.12
C GLY A 306 11.87 -18.02 11.65
N THR A 307 12.02 -17.84 12.95
CA THR A 307 12.32 -16.55 13.58
C THR A 307 13.83 -16.30 13.66
N ILE A 308 14.23 -15.05 13.88
CA ILE A 308 15.65 -14.70 14.00
C ILE A 308 16.28 -15.50 15.15
N LYS A 309 17.41 -16.16 14.85
CA LYS A 309 18.19 -16.88 15.86
C LYS A 309 18.96 -15.90 16.74
N VAL A 310 18.50 -15.75 17.97
CA VAL A 310 19.12 -14.88 18.98
C VAL A 310 19.88 -15.64 20.08
N PHE A 311 19.75 -16.96 20.13
CA PHE A 311 20.43 -17.82 21.06
C PHE A 311 21.31 -18.85 20.34
N ASP A 312 22.47 -19.14 20.93
CA ASP A 312 23.32 -20.25 20.49
C ASP A 312 22.73 -21.60 20.94
N ASP A 313 23.41 -22.68 20.57
CA ASP A 313 22.99 -24.03 20.91
C ASP A 313 23.11 -24.39 22.45
N GLN A 314 23.77 -23.53 23.21
CA GLN A 314 23.90 -23.59 24.64
C GLN A 314 22.86 -22.72 25.38
N GLY A 315 22.06 -21.96 24.65
CA GLY A 315 21.05 -21.07 25.20
C GLY A 315 21.58 -19.69 25.65
N HIS A 316 22.79 -19.33 25.26
CA HIS A 316 23.30 -17.97 25.47
C HIS A 316 22.92 -17.04 24.33
N TYR A 317 22.81 -15.75 24.65
CA TYR A 317 22.59 -14.75 23.58
C TYR A 317 23.78 -14.73 22.62
N ILE A 318 23.46 -14.73 21.31
CA ILE A 318 24.43 -14.48 20.26
C ILE A 318 24.83 -13.01 20.33
N MET A 319 26.11 -12.74 20.49
CA MET A 319 26.65 -11.38 20.56
C MET A 319 27.26 -10.97 19.22
N PHE A 320 27.04 -9.74 18.83
CA PHE A 320 27.57 -9.16 17.62
C PHE A 320 28.48 -7.96 17.98
N ASP A 321 29.55 -7.77 17.24
CA ASP A 321 30.49 -6.69 17.47
C ASP A 321 29.87 -5.35 17.01
N GLU A 322 29.21 -5.36 15.86
CA GLU A 322 28.55 -4.19 15.29
C GLU A 322 27.03 -4.42 15.19
N ARG A 323 26.28 -3.32 15.24
CA ARG A 323 24.80 -3.36 15.28
C ARG A 323 24.16 -3.98 14.04
N MET A 324 24.83 -3.83 12.90
CA MET A 324 24.34 -4.35 11.62
C MET A 324 24.80 -5.78 11.32
N ASP A 325 25.65 -6.38 12.15
CA ASP A 325 26.23 -7.70 11.87
C ASP A 325 25.18 -8.80 11.75
N ILE A 326 24.10 -8.73 12.53
CA ILE A 326 22.98 -9.65 12.44
C ILE A 326 22.35 -9.66 11.04
N PHE A 327 22.38 -8.54 10.34
CA PHE A 327 21.82 -8.36 9.00
C PHE A 327 22.89 -8.19 7.92
N ALA A 328 24.16 -8.44 8.23
CA ALA A 328 25.29 -8.22 7.30
C ALA A 328 25.12 -8.98 5.96
N ASN A 329 24.49 -10.14 6.01
CA ASN A 329 24.21 -10.97 4.82
C ASN A 329 22.76 -10.93 4.39
N ALA A 330 21.95 -10.05 4.98
CA ALA A 330 20.54 -9.93 4.60
C ALA A 330 20.38 -9.57 3.13
N GLU A 331 19.31 -10.07 2.53
CA GLU A 331 19.03 -9.73 1.14
C GLU A 331 18.92 -8.21 0.96
N PRO A 332 19.41 -7.67 -0.14
CA PRO A 332 19.50 -6.22 -0.36
C PRO A 332 18.17 -5.47 -0.21
N ARG A 333 17.04 -6.12 -0.54
CA ARG A 333 15.71 -5.52 -0.40
C ARG A 333 15.32 -5.26 1.05
N LEU A 334 15.75 -6.10 2.00
CA LEU A 334 15.49 -5.85 3.42
C LEU A 334 16.12 -4.53 3.86
N ARG A 335 17.42 -4.35 3.59
CA ARG A 335 18.14 -3.12 3.92
C ARG A 335 17.59 -1.89 3.21
N ALA A 336 17.09 -2.05 1.99
CA ALA A 336 16.46 -0.95 1.23
C ALA A 336 15.02 -0.62 1.68
N THR A 337 14.39 -1.47 2.47
CA THR A 337 13.00 -1.29 2.93
C THR A 337 12.93 -0.88 4.40
N VAL A 338 13.84 -1.42 5.24
CA VAL A 338 13.82 -1.26 6.69
C VAL A 338 15.11 -0.59 7.15
N ILE A 339 14.98 0.40 8.02
CA ILE A 339 16.11 1.07 8.64
C ILE A 339 16.41 0.41 9.98
N PHE A 340 17.63 -0.01 10.16
CA PHE A 340 18.12 -0.63 11.39
C PHE A 340 19.02 0.32 12.19
N ALA A 341 19.24 -0.01 13.46
CA ALA A 341 20.24 0.68 14.27
C ALA A 341 21.64 0.46 13.67
N GLY A 342 22.38 1.53 13.44
CA GLY A 342 23.70 1.50 12.80
C GLY A 342 23.68 1.70 11.28
N ASP A 343 22.50 1.75 10.67
CA ASP A 343 22.34 2.10 9.26
C ASP A 343 22.55 3.60 9.02
N GLU A 344 22.75 3.99 7.77
CA GLU A 344 22.88 5.40 7.39
C GLU A 344 21.62 5.86 6.63
N LEU A 345 21.06 6.98 7.03
CA LEU A 345 19.94 7.61 6.35
C LEU A 345 20.18 9.12 6.21
N LYS A 346 20.10 9.63 4.98
CA LYS A 346 20.34 11.06 4.67
C LYS A 346 21.68 11.59 5.18
N GLY A 347 22.72 10.75 5.19
CA GLY A 347 24.05 11.09 5.61
C GLY A 347 24.30 11.07 7.12
N GLU A 348 23.32 10.57 7.88
CA GLU A 348 23.41 10.44 9.33
C GLU A 348 23.31 8.97 9.76
N ALA A 349 24.23 8.55 10.63
CA ALA A 349 24.16 7.22 11.24
C ALA A 349 22.98 7.13 12.20
N ILE A 350 22.12 6.14 12.01
CA ILE A 350 20.89 5.98 12.79
C ILE A 350 21.17 5.18 14.05
N ASP A 351 20.82 5.76 15.19
CA ASP A 351 20.97 5.14 16.49
C ASP A 351 19.62 4.87 17.14
N ILE A 352 19.01 3.73 16.79
CA ILE A 352 17.78 3.24 17.38
C ILE A 352 18.15 2.13 18.37
N ARG A 353 17.85 2.33 19.65
CA ARG A 353 18.09 1.31 20.69
C ARG A 353 17.12 1.47 21.84
N ARG A 354 16.68 0.34 22.37
CA ARG A 354 15.82 0.29 23.56
C ARG A 354 16.62 0.55 24.84
N GLY A 355 17.88 0.21 24.82
CA GLY A 355 18.78 0.28 25.97
C GLY A 355 20.14 -0.27 25.62
N ILE A 356 20.94 -0.50 26.62
CA ILE A 356 22.28 -1.06 26.48
C ILE A 356 22.41 -2.27 27.38
N TYR A 357 22.99 -3.34 26.84
CA TYR A 357 23.30 -4.54 27.55
C TYR A 357 24.49 -4.33 28.50
N THR A 358 24.35 -4.70 29.78
CA THR A 358 25.36 -4.45 30.79
C THR A 358 26.43 -5.53 30.91
N GLY A 359 26.27 -6.65 30.24
CA GLY A 359 27.17 -7.79 30.34
C GLY A 359 27.06 -8.60 31.63
N ASP A 360 26.06 -8.34 32.45
CA ASP A 360 25.83 -9.11 33.69
C ASP A 360 24.87 -10.28 33.40
N SER A 361 25.46 -11.42 33.10
CA SER A 361 24.74 -12.66 32.83
C SER A 361 24.42 -13.49 34.09
N SER A 362 24.65 -12.95 35.27
CA SER A 362 24.53 -13.72 36.52
C SER A 362 23.13 -14.19 36.86
N MET A 363 22.12 -13.71 36.16
CA MET A 363 20.71 -14.02 36.38
C MET A 363 20.01 -14.70 35.21
N GLY A 364 20.70 -14.99 34.11
CA GLY A 364 20.07 -15.58 32.91
C GLY A 364 19.10 -14.68 32.17
N ILE A 365 18.89 -13.47 32.66
CA ILE A 365 18.16 -12.39 32.00
C ILE A 365 19.07 -11.18 32.12
N ASP A 366 19.70 -10.86 31.04
CA ASP A 366 20.66 -9.77 31.06
C ASP A 366 19.96 -8.43 31.23
N PRO A 367 20.34 -7.65 32.24
CA PRO A 367 19.70 -6.36 32.45
C PRO A 367 20.02 -5.43 31.30
N ILE A 368 18.99 -5.04 30.56
CA ILE A 368 19.05 -3.96 29.60
C ILE A 368 18.80 -2.66 30.36
N LEU A 369 19.76 -1.74 30.36
CA LEU A 369 19.54 -0.39 30.86
C LEU A 369 18.64 0.35 29.87
N PRO A 370 17.43 0.72 30.27
CA PRO A 370 16.50 1.39 29.38
C PRO A 370 16.95 2.80 29.03
N GLU A 371 16.39 3.33 27.97
CA GLU A 371 16.54 4.75 27.61
C GLU A 371 16.20 5.65 28.79
N GLY A 372 16.94 6.74 28.93
CA GLY A 372 16.80 7.68 30.04
C GLY A 372 17.50 7.24 31.33
N SER A 373 18.13 6.06 31.35
CA SER A 373 18.98 5.65 32.45
C SER A 373 20.19 6.56 32.54
N THR A 374 20.50 7.04 33.74
CA THR A 374 21.72 7.83 34.03
C THR A 374 22.87 6.97 34.52
N ALA A 375 22.72 5.65 34.48
CA ALA A 375 23.81 4.76 34.89
C ALA A 375 25.00 4.88 33.91
N ASN A 376 26.20 5.08 34.49
CA ASN A 376 27.41 5.04 33.70
C ASN A 376 27.73 3.61 33.28
N TYR A 377 27.97 3.42 32.01
CA TYR A 377 28.54 2.20 31.50
C TYR A 377 30.01 2.08 31.76
N PRO A 378 30.55 0.85 31.76
CA PRO A 378 32.00 0.65 31.83
C PRO A 378 32.76 1.38 30.72
N SER A 379 32.11 1.70 29.61
CA SER A 379 32.66 2.49 28.49
C SER A 379 32.35 3.98 28.56
N ASN A 380 31.85 4.49 29.68
CA ASN A 380 31.40 5.87 29.86
C ASN A 380 30.30 6.33 28.90
N VAL A 381 29.52 5.38 28.35
CA VAL A 381 28.37 5.73 27.53
C VAL A 381 27.20 6.02 28.46
N ILE A 382 26.71 7.23 28.43
CA ILE A 382 25.49 7.62 29.15
C ILE A 382 24.31 7.33 28.27
N VAL A 383 23.41 6.46 28.75
CA VAL A 383 22.13 6.22 28.10
C VAL A 383 21.19 7.33 28.53
N SER A 384 21.04 8.34 27.72
CA SER A 384 20.07 9.40 27.96
C SER A 384 19.25 9.62 26.71
N SER A 385 18.04 10.16 26.87
CA SER A 385 17.17 10.54 25.74
C SER A 385 17.79 11.60 24.83
N ALA A 386 18.82 12.31 25.30
CA ALA A 386 19.54 13.29 24.52
C ALA A 386 20.71 12.68 23.73
N THR A 387 21.31 11.60 24.25
CA THR A 387 22.49 10.94 23.65
C THR A 387 22.17 9.59 23.04
N ALA A 388 21.07 9.00 23.47
CA ALA A 388 20.43 7.88 22.79
C ALA A 388 19.18 8.41 22.15
N PRO A 389 19.29 8.97 21.00
CA PRO A 389 18.17 9.70 20.44
C PRO A 389 17.00 8.83 20.26
N GLN A 390 16.88 7.75 20.40
CA GLN A 390 15.84 7.27 19.96
C GLN A 390 15.49 6.02 19.83
N THR A 391 15.03 5.56 20.72
CA THR A 391 13.82 4.79 20.59
C THR A 391 12.85 5.61 19.78
N PRO A 392 12.33 5.04 18.71
CA PRO A 392 11.16 5.60 18.10
C PRO A 392 10.14 5.68 19.22
N TYR A 393 9.72 6.84 19.60
CA TYR A 393 8.81 7.00 20.69
C TYR A 393 8.67 5.70 21.45
N ALA A 394 9.58 5.44 22.34
CA ALA A 394 9.60 4.21 23.04
C ALA A 394 8.20 3.99 23.51
N LEU A 395 7.66 2.94 23.03
CA LEU A 395 6.56 2.39 23.77
C LEU A 395 7.08 2.26 25.19
N PRO A 396 6.44 2.87 26.19
CA PRO A 396 6.95 2.81 27.56
C PRO A 396 7.16 1.39 28.07
N ASN A 397 6.78 0.41 27.28
CA ASN A 397 6.73 -0.98 27.66
C ASN A 397 7.17 -1.96 26.57
N GLY A 398 7.81 -1.55 25.48
CA GLY A 398 8.06 -2.58 24.51
C GLY A 398 9.17 -2.55 23.66
#